data_c78f145212c94684ad2d093f58c49cfe
#
_entry.id   c78f145212c94684ad2d093f58c49cfe
#
_cell.length_a   1.000
_cell.length_b   1.000
_cell.length_c   1.000
_cell.angle_alpha   90.00
_cell.angle_beta   90.00
_cell.angle_gamma   90.00
#
_symmetry.space_group_name_H-M   'P 1'
#
loop_
_entity.id
_entity.type
_entity.pdbx_description
1 polymer ?
#
loop_
_entity_poly.entity_id
_entity_poly.type
_entity_poly.pdbx_seq_one_letter_code
_entity_poly.pdbx_strand_id
1 'polypeptide(L)'
;LLNKSNEQNMDFINTLKPDKQGEIKLSFELLKQKFIQLNERINSLNAQIEFTQNLEERESWSVLKELERLDENYNKYKVNYSLALFSIKNYRFIMERYGVGSLNEIFVRFKKILKDNCSEFDELWMIDEKSYLIISPGRNKEKVAQLVRENLKTIENFRFIYKQDIITPKIITAYLDKQSKPHTNILEELMNQISNLDERNNAKDQ
;
A
#
# COMPACT_ATOMS: atom_id res chain seq x y z
N LEU A 1 -35.41 8.47 -11.62
CA LEU A 1 -35.92 8.41 -10.22
C LEU A 1 -35.69 9.71 -9.46
N LEU A 2 -34.51 10.34 -9.52
CA LEU A 2 -34.19 11.61 -8.83
C LEU A 2 -35.08 12.79 -9.29
N ASN A 3 -35.38 12.91 -10.58
CA ASN A 3 -36.19 14.01 -11.10
C ASN A 3 -37.65 13.96 -10.62
N LYS A 4 -38.27 12.77 -10.55
CA LYS A 4 -39.65 12.62 -10.03
C LYS A 4 -39.75 12.93 -8.54
N SER A 5 -38.74 12.56 -7.76
CA SER A 5 -38.68 12.88 -6.32
C SER A 5 -38.49 14.39 -6.08
N ASN A 6 -37.77 15.08 -6.95
CA ASN A 6 -37.55 16.52 -6.88
C ASN A 6 -38.83 17.30 -7.19
N GLU A 7 -39.66 16.88 -8.17
CA GLU A 7 -40.94 17.50 -8.49
C GLU A 7 -41.89 17.36 -7.32
N GLN A 8 -42.06 16.18 -6.73
CA GLN A 8 -42.91 15.93 -5.57
C GLN A 8 -42.50 16.75 -4.33
N ASN A 9 -41.18 16.92 -4.09
CA ASN A 9 -40.70 17.73 -2.99
C ASN A 9 -40.94 19.23 -3.21
N MET A 10 -40.88 19.72 -4.45
CA MET A 10 -41.17 21.11 -4.79
C MET A 10 -42.67 21.43 -4.63
N ASP A 11 -43.54 20.52 -5.01
CA ASP A 11 -44.98 20.66 -4.81
C ASP A 11 -45.35 20.74 -3.33
N PHE A 12 -44.73 19.92 -2.49
CA PHE A 12 -44.91 19.97 -1.03
C PHE A 12 -44.42 21.30 -0.44
N ILE A 13 -43.27 21.81 -0.86
CA ILE A 13 -42.71 23.10 -0.40
C ILE A 13 -43.67 24.25 -0.74
N ASN A 14 -44.33 24.21 -1.89
CA ASN A 14 -45.28 25.25 -2.33
C ASN A 14 -46.57 25.28 -1.48
N THR A 15 -46.89 24.23 -0.72
CA THR A 15 -48.01 24.17 0.21
C THR A 15 -47.74 24.79 1.59
N LEU A 16 -46.49 25.10 1.90
CA LEU A 16 -46.07 25.67 3.19
C LEU A 16 -46.29 27.18 3.26
N LYS A 17 -46.33 27.74 4.48
CA LYS A 17 -46.44 29.18 4.69
C LYS A 17 -45.21 29.92 4.06
N PRO A 18 -45.43 31.12 3.49
CA PRO A 18 -44.42 31.85 2.73
C PRO A 18 -43.10 32.12 3.49
N ASP A 19 -43.18 32.33 4.79
CA ASP A 19 -42.03 32.57 5.68
C ASP A 19 -41.11 31.34 5.81
N LYS A 20 -41.65 30.16 5.73
CA LYS A 20 -40.89 28.89 5.80
C LYS A 20 -40.41 28.36 4.43
N GLN A 21 -41.09 28.77 3.36
CA GLN A 21 -40.74 28.31 2.01
C GLN A 21 -39.35 28.73 1.58
N GLY A 22 -38.91 29.94 1.96
CA GLY A 22 -37.59 30.48 1.63
C GLY A 22 -36.45 29.71 2.30
N GLU A 23 -36.59 29.41 3.59
CA GLU A 23 -35.57 28.67 4.35
C GLU A 23 -35.42 27.23 3.87
N ILE A 24 -36.54 26.56 3.57
CA ILE A 24 -36.53 25.17 3.07
C ILE A 24 -35.95 25.09 1.66
N LYS A 25 -36.29 26.04 0.77
CA LYS A 25 -35.68 26.11 -0.58
C LYS A 25 -34.19 26.31 -0.51
N LEU A 26 -33.69 27.22 0.35
CA LEU A 26 -32.29 27.47 0.54
C LEU A 26 -31.54 26.21 1.08
N SER A 27 -32.14 25.55 2.08
CA SER A 27 -31.59 24.31 2.66
C SER A 27 -31.51 23.18 1.63
N PHE A 28 -32.54 23.07 0.77
CA PHE A 28 -32.61 22.07 -0.29
C PHE A 28 -31.54 22.31 -1.38
N GLU A 29 -31.34 23.55 -1.80
CA GLU A 29 -30.29 23.91 -2.76
C GLU A 29 -28.90 23.66 -2.18
N LEU A 30 -28.68 23.93 -0.88
CA LEU A 30 -27.43 23.67 -0.20
C LEU A 30 -27.11 22.16 -0.09
N LEU A 31 -28.13 21.34 0.18
CA LEU A 31 -28.02 19.88 0.17
C LEU A 31 -27.71 19.34 -1.21
N LYS A 32 -28.37 19.88 -2.24
CA LYS A 32 -28.12 19.51 -3.64
C LYS A 32 -26.69 19.84 -4.08
N GLN A 33 -26.18 21.02 -3.71
CA GLN A 33 -24.79 21.38 -3.98
C GLN A 33 -23.80 20.46 -3.26
N LYS A 34 -24.04 20.13 -1.99
CA LYS A 34 -23.20 19.18 -1.25
C LYS A 34 -23.22 17.78 -1.86
N PHE A 35 -24.40 17.34 -2.34
CA PHE A 35 -24.51 16.04 -3.00
C PHE A 35 -23.74 15.98 -4.32
N ILE A 36 -23.77 17.05 -5.12
CA ILE A 36 -22.97 17.17 -6.34
C ILE A 36 -21.48 17.10 -6.01
N GLN A 37 -21.01 17.90 -5.03
CA GLN A 37 -19.62 17.89 -4.60
C GLN A 37 -19.16 16.53 -4.08
N LEU A 38 -20.02 15.81 -3.34
CA LEU A 38 -19.71 14.45 -2.88
C LEU A 38 -19.58 13.47 -4.04
N ASN A 39 -20.46 13.53 -5.03
CA ASN A 39 -20.39 12.67 -6.20
C ASN A 39 -19.13 12.95 -7.05
N GLU A 40 -18.76 14.21 -7.24
CA GLU A 40 -17.51 14.56 -7.91
C GLU A 40 -16.29 14.02 -7.16
N ARG A 41 -16.31 14.08 -5.83
CA ARG A 41 -15.22 13.54 -5.01
C ARG A 41 -15.16 12.01 -5.04
N ILE A 42 -16.30 11.33 -5.05
CA ILE A 42 -16.37 9.87 -5.22
C ILE A 42 -15.82 9.47 -6.59
N ASN A 43 -16.19 10.16 -7.66
CA ASN A 43 -15.69 9.87 -9.00
C ASN A 43 -14.20 10.10 -9.11
N SER A 44 -13.68 11.17 -8.50
CA SER A 44 -12.24 11.43 -8.43
C SER A 44 -11.48 10.36 -7.66
N LEU A 45 -12.02 9.90 -6.53
CA LEU A 45 -11.41 8.82 -5.73
C LEU A 45 -11.43 7.49 -6.49
N ASN A 46 -12.53 7.16 -7.16
CA ASN A 46 -12.61 5.94 -7.97
C ASN A 46 -11.60 5.95 -9.12
N ALA A 47 -11.43 7.09 -9.80
CA ALA A 47 -10.41 7.23 -10.85
C ALA A 47 -8.98 7.09 -10.28
N GLN A 48 -8.73 7.58 -9.08
CA GLN A 48 -7.44 7.39 -8.40
C GLN A 48 -7.20 5.92 -8.03
N ILE A 49 -8.23 5.22 -7.55
CA ILE A 49 -8.16 3.79 -7.23
C ILE A 49 -7.85 2.97 -8.48
N GLU A 50 -8.58 3.19 -9.58
CA GLU A 50 -8.33 2.51 -10.86
C GLU A 50 -6.92 2.77 -11.39
N PHE A 51 -6.44 4.01 -11.30
CA PHE A 51 -5.08 4.36 -11.72
C PHE A 51 -4.04 3.63 -10.87
N THR A 52 -4.23 3.56 -9.55
CA THR A 52 -3.32 2.88 -8.62
C THR A 52 -3.29 1.38 -8.87
N GLN A 53 -4.46 0.75 -9.04
CA GLN A 53 -4.56 -0.69 -9.35
C GLN A 53 -3.87 -1.04 -10.67
N ASN A 54 -4.06 -0.23 -11.71
CA ASN A 54 -3.38 -0.43 -13.00
C ASN A 54 -1.85 -0.29 -12.91
N LEU A 55 -1.35 0.58 -12.02
CA LEU A 55 0.10 0.70 -11.77
C LEU A 55 0.64 -0.52 -11.01
N GLU A 56 -0.08 -0.99 -9.98
CA GLU A 56 0.29 -2.18 -9.21
C GLU A 56 0.32 -3.43 -10.08
N GLU A 57 -0.65 -3.63 -10.97
CA GLU A 57 -0.64 -4.73 -11.94
C GLU A 57 0.58 -4.66 -12.88
N ARG A 58 0.93 -3.48 -13.40
CA ARG A 58 2.09 -3.29 -14.27
C ARG A 58 3.41 -3.53 -13.53
N GLU A 59 3.54 -3.05 -12.29
CA GLU A 59 4.71 -3.28 -11.48
C GLU A 59 4.86 -4.77 -11.13
N SER A 60 3.77 -5.45 -10.75
CA SER A 60 3.79 -6.90 -10.48
C SER A 60 4.22 -7.73 -11.68
N TRP A 61 3.73 -7.43 -12.88
CA TRP A 61 4.16 -8.10 -14.11
C TRP A 61 5.65 -7.87 -14.41
N SER A 62 6.14 -6.66 -14.15
CA SER A 62 7.55 -6.32 -14.38
C SER A 62 8.47 -7.06 -13.41
N VAL A 63 8.06 -7.22 -12.15
CA VAL A 63 8.79 -8.03 -11.15
C VAL A 63 8.88 -9.48 -11.57
N LEU A 64 7.78 -10.08 -12.02
CA LEU A 64 7.79 -11.49 -12.45
C LEU A 64 8.74 -11.73 -13.61
N LYS A 65 8.74 -10.85 -14.63
CA LYS A 65 9.68 -10.92 -15.76
C LYS A 65 11.14 -10.79 -15.31
N GLU A 66 11.41 -9.90 -14.38
CA GLU A 66 12.76 -9.74 -13.85
C GLU A 66 13.21 -11.00 -13.09
N LEU A 67 12.33 -11.60 -12.29
CA LEU A 67 12.64 -12.85 -11.60
C LEU A 67 12.83 -14.02 -12.56
N GLU A 68 12.05 -14.12 -13.62
CA GLU A 68 12.25 -15.12 -14.69
C GLU A 68 13.64 -14.95 -15.32
N ARG A 69 14.03 -13.72 -15.66
CA ARG A 69 15.36 -13.42 -16.22
C ARG A 69 16.49 -13.81 -15.26
N LEU A 70 16.32 -13.54 -13.97
CA LEU A 70 17.30 -13.90 -12.96
C LEU A 70 17.38 -15.42 -12.74
N ASP A 71 16.25 -16.12 -12.78
CA ASP A 71 16.20 -17.58 -12.72
C ASP A 71 16.87 -18.22 -13.94
N GLU A 72 16.66 -17.70 -15.13
CA GLU A 72 17.36 -18.14 -16.33
C GLU A 72 18.88 -17.95 -16.21
N ASN A 73 19.31 -16.77 -15.72
CA ASN A 73 20.73 -16.48 -15.49
C ASN A 73 21.34 -17.42 -14.43
N TYR A 74 20.60 -17.69 -13.35
CA TYR A 74 21.04 -18.66 -12.36
C TYR A 74 21.17 -20.06 -12.95
N ASN A 75 20.19 -20.52 -13.70
CA ASN A 75 20.20 -21.86 -14.29
C ASN A 75 21.34 -22.04 -15.29
N LYS A 76 21.60 -21.02 -16.12
CA LYS A 76 22.60 -21.07 -17.20
C LYS A 76 24.02 -20.77 -16.73
N TYR A 77 24.18 -19.75 -15.89
CA TYR A 77 25.49 -19.20 -15.55
C TYR A 77 25.82 -19.31 -14.05
N LYS A 78 24.91 -19.84 -13.24
CA LYS A 78 25.03 -19.92 -11.77
C LYS A 78 25.24 -18.56 -11.10
N VAL A 79 24.76 -17.47 -11.74
CA VAL A 79 24.78 -16.13 -11.14
C VAL A 79 23.70 -16.06 -10.07
N ASN A 80 24.13 -16.00 -8.80
CA ASN A 80 23.21 -15.94 -7.68
C ASN A 80 22.45 -14.61 -7.63
N TYR A 81 21.29 -14.62 -7.02
CA TYR A 81 20.53 -13.43 -6.64
C TYR A 81 19.81 -13.68 -5.32
N SER A 82 19.49 -12.61 -4.64
CA SER A 82 18.78 -12.65 -3.37
C SER A 82 17.57 -11.76 -3.38
N LEU A 83 16.55 -12.12 -2.60
CA LEU A 83 15.35 -11.34 -2.39
C LEU A 83 15.21 -10.99 -0.91
N ALA A 84 14.75 -9.77 -0.62
CA ALA A 84 14.33 -9.36 0.71
C ALA A 84 12.95 -8.71 0.63
N LEU A 85 11.98 -9.26 1.34
CA LEU A 85 10.60 -8.77 1.40
C LEU A 85 10.37 -8.07 2.74
N PHE A 86 9.83 -6.86 2.68
CA PHE A 86 9.48 -6.02 3.82
C PHE A 86 7.98 -5.72 3.78
N SER A 87 7.26 -6.02 4.85
CA SER A 87 5.81 -5.80 4.92
C SER A 87 5.41 -5.07 6.20
N ILE A 88 4.45 -4.14 6.10
CA ILE A 88 3.89 -3.43 7.26
C ILE A 88 2.77 -4.29 7.85
N LYS A 89 3.06 -4.95 8.98
CA LYS A 89 2.14 -5.84 9.68
C LYS A 89 0.86 -5.14 10.14
N ASN A 90 0.99 -3.98 10.77
CA ASN A 90 -0.13 -3.24 11.34
C ASN A 90 -0.78 -2.24 10.36
N TYR A 91 -0.71 -2.53 9.06
CA TYR A 91 -1.27 -1.70 7.98
C TYR A 91 -2.74 -1.35 8.21
N ARG A 92 -3.60 -2.35 8.46
CA ARG A 92 -5.04 -2.14 8.67
C ARG A 92 -5.31 -1.23 9.86
N PHE A 93 -4.64 -1.47 10.99
CA PHE A 93 -4.77 -0.64 12.17
C PHE A 93 -4.38 0.83 11.90
N ILE A 94 -3.30 1.05 11.16
CA ILE A 94 -2.87 2.41 10.77
C ILE A 94 -3.92 3.06 9.87
N MET A 95 -4.44 2.32 8.90
CA MET A 95 -5.48 2.81 7.97
C MET A 95 -6.77 3.19 8.71
N GLU A 96 -7.26 2.33 9.60
CA GLU A 96 -8.49 2.54 10.35
C GLU A 96 -8.39 3.71 11.32
N ARG A 97 -7.25 3.85 12.00
CA ARG A 97 -7.06 4.87 13.04
C ARG A 97 -6.64 6.23 12.50
N TYR A 98 -5.79 6.27 11.49
CA TYR A 98 -5.15 7.51 11.00
C TYR A 98 -5.55 7.86 9.56
N GLY A 99 -6.21 6.96 8.86
CA GLY A 99 -6.70 7.13 7.49
C GLY A 99 -5.62 6.93 6.42
N VAL A 100 -6.06 6.94 5.15
CA VAL A 100 -5.22 6.68 3.96
C VAL A 100 -4.07 7.68 3.83
N GLY A 101 -4.28 8.94 4.22
CA GLY A 101 -3.23 9.97 4.13
C GLY A 101 -1.99 9.65 4.97
N SER A 102 -2.16 9.05 6.16
CA SER A 102 -1.05 8.63 7.01
C SER A 102 -0.26 7.48 6.39
N LEU A 103 -0.96 6.53 5.79
CA LEU A 103 -0.33 5.41 5.09
C LEU A 103 0.53 5.89 3.93
N ASN A 104 0.00 6.78 3.09
CA ASN A 104 0.76 7.33 1.95
C ASN A 104 2.07 7.98 2.42
N GLU A 105 2.03 8.78 3.50
CA GLU A 105 3.26 9.36 4.05
C GLU A 105 4.24 8.31 4.59
N ILE A 106 3.73 7.29 5.31
CA ILE A 106 4.54 6.18 5.80
C ILE A 106 5.18 5.44 4.62
N PHE A 107 4.42 5.13 3.57
CA PHE A 107 4.94 4.44 2.39
C PHE A 107 6.02 5.22 1.65
N VAL A 108 5.80 6.51 1.42
CA VAL A 108 6.80 7.37 0.77
C VAL A 108 8.12 7.37 1.56
N ARG A 109 8.03 7.51 2.88
CA ARG A 109 9.21 7.52 3.75
C ARG A 109 9.84 6.14 3.87
N PHE A 110 9.03 5.09 3.94
CA PHE A 110 9.49 3.71 3.98
C PHE A 110 10.25 3.34 2.70
N LYS A 111 9.65 3.65 1.52
CA LYS A 111 10.32 3.50 0.22
C LYS A 111 11.67 4.22 0.19
N LYS A 112 11.72 5.46 0.70
CA LYS A 112 12.95 6.24 0.74
C LYS A 112 14.03 5.55 1.60
N ILE A 113 13.69 5.10 2.81
CA ILE A 113 14.64 4.39 3.70
C ILE A 113 15.19 3.15 3.01
N LEU A 114 14.31 2.33 2.41
CA LEU A 114 14.76 1.13 1.70
C LEU A 114 15.68 1.48 0.53
N LYS A 115 15.33 2.52 -0.25
CA LYS A 115 16.11 2.96 -1.40
C LYS A 115 17.48 3.53 -1.00
N ASP A 116 17.54 4.31 0.07
CA ASP A 116 18.79 4.93 0.56
C ASP A 116 19.81 3.89 1.03
N ASN A 117 19.36 2.70 1.44
CA ASN A 117 20.20 1.57 1.86
C ASN A 117 20.49 0.56 0.72
N CYS A 118 19.86 0.71 -0.44
CA CYS A 118 20.13 -0.09 -1.63
C CYS A 118 21.43 0.36 -2.32
N SER A 119 22.18 -0.59 -2.89
CA SER A 119 23.24 -0.27 -3.85
C SER A 119 22.67 0.07 -5.22
N GLU A 120 23.52 0.51 -6.13
CA GLU A 120 23.15 0.80 -7.53
C GLU A 120 22.63 -0.43 -8.31
N PHE A 121 22.99 -1.65 -7.85
CA PHE A 121 22.58 -2.92 -8.47
C PHE A 121 21.32 -3.51 -7.84
N ASP A 122 20.84 -2.95 -6.73
CA ASP A 122 19.65 -3.42 -6.06
C ASP A 122 18.41 -2.72 -6.66
N GLU A 123 17.39 -3.49 -6.93
CA GLU A 123 16.10 -3.00 -7.41
C GLU A 123 15.05 -3.06 -6.32
N LEU A 124 14.31 -1.97 -6.15
CA LEU A 124 13.22 -1.85 -5.17
C LEU A 124 11.88 -1.83 -5.88
N TRP A 125 11.03 -2.80 -5.57
CA TRP A 125 9.71 -3.00 -6.16
C TRP A 125 8.61 -2.95 -5.11
N MET A 126 7.46 -2.38 -5.45
CA MET A 126 6.24 -2.51 -4.65
C MET A 126 5.49 -3.77 -5.11
N ILE A 127 5.20 -4.68 -4.18
CA ILE A 127 4.52 -5.94 -4.48
C ILE A 127 3.02 -5.83 -4.23
N ASP A 128 2.66 -5.15 -3.16
CA ASP A 128 1.30 -4.85 -2.77
C ASP A 128 1.24 -3.54 -1.96
N GLU A 129 0.05 -3.17 -1.52
CA GLU A 129 -0.25 -1.95 -0.77
C GLU A 129 0.49 -1.80 0.58
N LYS A 130 1.19 -2.82 1.05
CA LYS A 130 1.89 -2.85 2.34
C LYS A 130 3.31 -3.40 2.27
N SER A 131 3.77 -3.85 1.09
CA SER A 131 4.99 -4.63 0.96
C SER A 131 5.92 -4.13 -0.15
N TYR A 132 7.21 -4.11 0.15
CA TYR A 132 8.30 -3.84 -0.78
C TYR A 132 9.23 -5.03 -0.90
N LEU A 133 9.63 -5.35 -2.11
CA LEU A 133 10.63 -6.35 -2.46
C LEU A 133 11.92 -5.65 -2.91
N ILE A 134 13.05 -6.05 -2.33
CA ILE A 134 14.37 -5.72 -2.84
C ILE A 134 14.90 -6.94 -3.57
N ILE A 135 15.26 -6.77 -4.83
CA ILE A 135 15.96 -7.75 -5.66
C ILE A 135 17.44 -7.36 -5.69
N SER A 136 18.31 -8.27 -5.31
CA SER A 136 19.75 -8.05 -5.21
C SER A 136 20.54 -9.07 -6.05
N PRO A 137 20.81 -8.77 -7.33
CA PRO A 137 21.64 -9.63 -8.19
C PRO A 137 23.06 -9.79 -7.64
N GLY A 138 23.61 -10.99 -7.73
CA GLY A 138 24.98 -11.29 -7.30
C GLY A 138 25.20 -11.32 -5.77
N ARG A 139 24.20 -11.02 -4.95
CA ARG A 139 24.33 -11.12 -3.49
C ARG A 139 24.00 -12.53 -3.01
N ASN A 140 24.71 -12.94 -1.94
CA ASN A 140 24.44 -14.16 -1.20
C ASN A 140 23.59 -13.87 0.06
N LYS A 141 23.24 -14.92 0.78
CA LYS A 141 22.38 -14.87 1.97
C LYS A 141 22.92 -13.93 3.06
N GLU A 142 24.24 -13.93 3.29
CA GLU A 142 24.88 -13.11 4.33
C GLU A 142 24.77 -11.61 4.02
N LYS A 143 25.01 -11.24 2.76
CA LYS A 143 24.93 -9.85 2.31
C LYS A 143 23.50 -9.32 2.31
N VAL A 144 22.50 -10.14 1.91
CA VAL A 144 21.10 -9.71 2.00
C VAL A 144 20.62 -9.64 3.45
N ALA A 145 21.09 -10.54 4.33
CA ALA A 145 20.81 -10.47 5.76
C ALA A 145 21.36 -9.18 6.39
N GLN A 146 22.54 -8.72 5.95
CA GLN A 146 23.10 -7.44 6.39
C GLN A 146 22.23 -6.28 5.90
N LEU A 147 21.84 -6.24 4.62
CA LEU A 147 20.96 -5.24 4.06
C LEU A 147 19.64 -5.14 4.85
N VAL A 148 19.04 -6.29 5.19
CA VAL A 148 17.80 -6.34 5.98
C VAL A 148 18.03 -5.74 7.38
N ARG A 149 19.11 -6.10 8.08
CA ARG A 149 19.42 -5.55 9.41
C ARG A 149 19.63 -4.03 9.38
N GLU A 150 20.33 -3.51 8.39
CA GLU A 150 20.58 -2.08 8.23
C GLU A 150 19.28 -1.32 7.98
N ASN A 151 18.40 -1.85 7.13
CA ASN A 151 17.08 -1.27 6.88
C ASN A 151 16.22 -1.28 8.15
N LEU A 152 16.14 -2.41 8.87
CA LEU A 152 15.35 -2.50 10.10
C LEU A 152 15.85 -1.51 11.16
N LYS A 153 17.16 -1.43 11.36
CA LYS A 153 17.76 -0.46 12.29
C LYS A 153 17.42 0.98 11.94
N THR A 154 17.40 1.33 10.66
CA THR A 154 17.03 2.66 10.19
C THR A 154 15.55 2.93 10.44
N ILE A 155 14.68 1.94 10.15
CA ILE A 155 13.22 2.05 10.35
C ILE A 155 12.87 2.19 11.84
N GLU A 156 13.49 1.40 12.72
CA GLU A 156 13.28 1.45 14.17
C GLU A 156 13.64 2.82 14.78
N ASN A 157 14.66 3.47 14.23
CA ASN A 157 15.10 4.80 14.65
C ASN A 157 14.28 5.93 14.02
N PHE A 158 13.48 5.62 13.01
CA PHE A 158 12.69 6.62 12.28
C PHE A 158 11.33 6.83 12.94
N ARG A 159 10.99 8.09 13.21
CA ARG A 159 9.68 8.47 13.76
C ARG A 159 8.77 8.92 12.64
N PHE A 160 7.70 8.19 12.42
CA PHE A 160 6.64 8.57 11.49
C PHE A 160 5.66 9.49 12.22
N ILE A 161 5.75 10.79 11.91
CA ILE A 161 4.86 11.79 12.51
C ILE A 161 3.81 12.15 11.47
N TYR A 162 2.54 11.96 11.83
CA TYR A 162 1.40 12.36 11.02
C TYR A 162 0.49 13.27 11.84
N LYS A 163 0.29 14.51 11.39
CA LYS A 163 -0.34 15.58 12.18
C LYS A 163 0.40 15.77 13.51
N GLN A 164 -0.14 15.33 14.62
CA GLN A 164 0.48 15.44 15.96
C GLN A 164 0.79 14.06 16.58
N ASP A 165 0.45 12.98 15.90
CA ASP A 165 0.63 11.61 16.39
C ASP A 165 1.94 11.00 15.88
N ILE A 166 2.58 10.21 16.73
CA ILE A 166 3.72 9.36 16.37
C ILE A 166 3.16 7.99 16.02
N ILE A 167 3.31 7.60 14.75
CA ILE A 167 2.89 6.29 14.26
C ILE A 167 4.10 5.37 14.20
N THR A 168 3.98 4.18 14.78
CA THR A 168 5.03 3.15 14.74
C THR A 168 4.56 1.99 13.86
N PRO A 169 5.01 1.92 12.58
CA PRO A 169 4.75 0.76 11.75
C PRO A 169 5.53 -0.44 12.28
N LYS A 170 4.83 -1.58 12.42
CA LYS A 170 5.46 -2.87 12.75
C LYS A 170 5.87 -3.53 11.44
N ILE A 171 7.18 -3.74 11.24
CA ILE A 171 7.71 -4.34 10.02
C ILE A 171 8.02 -5.80 10.26
N ILE A 172 7.55 -6.66 9.35
CA ILE A 172 7.98 -8.06 9.22
C ILE A 172 8.80 -8.21 7.95
N THR A 173 9.83 -9.05 8.02
CA THR A 173 10.75 -9.26 6.90
C THR A 173 11.06 -10.73 6.73
N ALA A 174 11.28 -11.11 5.48
CA ALA A 174 11.87 -12.39 5.12
C ALA A 174 12.89 -12.17 3.99
N TYR A 175 13.92 -13.00 3.93
CA TYR A 175 14.94 -12.92 2.88
C TYR A 175 15.49 -14.30 2.53
N LEU A 176 15.76 -14.51 1.26
CA LEU A 176 16.31 -15.74 0.71
C LEU A 176 17.28 -15.42 -0.44
N ASP A 177 18.21 -16.33 -0.70
CA ASP A 177 19.01 -16.35 -1.91
C ASP A 177 18.69 -17.60 -2.75
N LYS A 178 18.88 -17.49 -4.06
CA LYS A 178 18.58 -18.59 -4.99
C LYS A 178 19.48 -19.79 -4.78
N GLN A 179 20.74 -19.56 -4.41
CA GLN A 179 21.71 -20.62 -4.17
C GLN A 179 21.32 -21.52 -3.00
N SER A 180 20.68 -20.96 -1.95
CA SER A 180 20.19 -21.73 -0.81
C SER A 180 18.98 -22.62 -1.17
N LYS A 181 18.18 -22.22 -2.18
CA LYS A 181 17.00 -22.94 -2.63
C LYS A 181 16.90 -22.97 -4.18
N PRO A 182 17.78 -23.70 -4.86
CA PRO A 182 17.95 -23.61 -6.31
C PRO A 182 16.72 -24.07 -7.12
N HIS A 183 15.90 -24.96 -6.60
CA HIS A 183 14.72 -25.52 -7.28
C HIS A 183 13.40 -24.90 -6.85
N THR A 184 13.43 -23.86 -6.03
CA THR A 184 12.22 -23.24 -5.46
C THR A 184 11.98 -21.88 -6.08
N ASN A 185 10.71 -21.51 -6.24
CA ASN A 185 10.32 -20.12 -6.46
C ASN A 185 10.54 -19.35 -5.16
N ILE A 186 11.64 -18.59 -5.09
CA ILE A 186 12.03 -17.92 -3.84
C ILE A 186 11.10 -16.76 -3.47
N LEU A 187 10.38 -16.16 -4.41
CA LEU A 187 9.36 -15.15 -4.10
C LEU A 187 8.17 -15.79 -3.39
N GLU A 188 7.65 -16.88 -3.92
CA GLU A 188 6.54 -17.60 -3.30
C GLU A 188 6.90 -18.09 -1.88
N GLU A 189 8.09 -18.61 -1.71
CA GLU A 189 8.60 -19.03 -0.39
C GLU A 189 8.69 -17.85 0.59
N LEU A 190 9.14 -16.67 0.13
CA LEU A 190 9.17 -15.46 0.96
C LEU A 190 7.78 -15.00 1.37
N MET A 191 6.84 -15.00 0.44
CA MET A 191 5.45 -14.64 0.72
C MET A 191 4.83 -15.58 1.76
N ASN A 192 5.08 -16.89 1.65
CA ASN A 192 4.65 -17.88 2.63
C ASN A 192 5.29 -17.65 4.00
N GLN A 193 6.58 -17.29 4.06
CA GLN A 193 7.25 -16.98 5.32
C GLN A 193 6.65 -15.75 6.00
N ILE A 194 6.37 -14.67 5.25
CA ILE A 194 5.72 -13.47 5.79
C ILE A 194 4.32 -13.80 6.32
N SER A 195 3.51 -14.55 5.58
CA SER A 195 2.17 -14.97 6.02
C SER A 195 2.20 -15.77 7.32
N ASN A 196 3.11 -16.72 7.43
CA ASN A 196 3.30 -17.53 8.65
C ASN A 196 3.78 -16.69 9.86
N LEU A 197 4.62 -15.68 9.62
CA LEU A 197 5.07 -14.76 10.67
C LEU A 197 3.94 -13.83 11.14
N ASP A 198 3.06 -13.43 10.24
CA ASP A 198 1.90 -12.61 10.57
C ASP A 198 0.90 -13.38 11.44
N GLU A 199 0.59 -14.62 11.09
CA GLU A 199 -0.31 -15.48 11.85
C GLU A 199 0.22 -15.82 13.26
N ARG A 200 1.50 -16.19 13.39
CA ARG A 200 2.10 -16.55 14.70
C ARG A 200 2.12 -15.39 15.69
N ASN A 201 2.26 -14.18 15.19
CA ASN A 201 2.29 -12.99 16.03
C ASN A 201 0.88 -12.54 16.41
N ASN A 202 -0.13 -12.77 15.56
CA ASN A 202 -1.54 -12.48 15.89
C ASN A 202 -2.07 -13.43 16.97
N ALA A 203 -1.57 -14.64 17.05
CA ALA A 203 -1.91 -15.62 18.11
C ALA A 203 -1.28 -15.29 19.47
N LYS A 204 -0.27 -14.41 19.53
CA LYS A 204 0.38 -13.98 20.79
C LYS A 204 -0.17 -12.66 21.33
N ASP A 205 -0.83 -11.88 20.49
CA ASP A 205 -1.44 -10.58 20.86
C ASP A 205 -2.92 -10.76 21.32
N GLN A 206 -3.46 -12.00 21.37
CA GLN A 206 -4.73 -12.41 21.97
C GLN A 206 -4.51 -13.02 23.37
#